data_e56d8ac8e8d63de39315143f75bcb768
#
_entry.id   e56d8ac8e8d63de39315143f75bcb768
#
_cell.length_a   1.000
_cell.length_b   1.000
_cell.length_c   1.000
_cell.angle_alpha   90.00
_cell.angle_beta   90.00
_cell.angle_gamma   90.00
#
_symmetry.space_group_name_H-M   'P 1'
#
loop_
_entity.id
_entity.type
_entity.pdbx_description
1 polymer ?
#
loop_
_entity_poly.entity_id
_entity_poly.type
_entity_poly.pdbx_seq_one_letter_code
_entity_poly.pdbx_strand_id
1 'polypeptide(L)'
;DKKINILEIGTWKGASVASFYHYFKKAIIFCIDKNYKFQFKSNRVKFFKCDTEKLNEVYDFNNYLEENKINYFDVIIDDGSHNYQDILNNFQRFFKKIKSGGYYIIEDFRHHKIHPNYVNDTPSNSIDIDEILINLNKKELFKSTILDHEFQNYCFDVISNIKTHKGIQEFSFIVFIQKK
;
A
#
# COMPACT_ATOMS: atom_id res chain seq x y z
N ASP A 1 -16.08 13.84 11.63
CA ASP A 1 -14.95 14.77 11.42
C ASP A 1 -13.70 14.41 12.23
N LYS A 2 -13.25 13.18 12.17
CA LYS A 2 -12.06 12.70 12.87
C LYS A 2 -10.79 13.11 12.10
N LYS A 3 -9.74 13.52 12.82
CA LYS A 3 -8.41 13.69 12.23
C LYS A 3 -7.86 12.32 11.86
N ILE A 4 -7.44 12.11 10.61
CA ILE A 4 -6.88 10.87 10.10
C ILE A 4 -5.57 11.14 9.38
N ASN A 5 -4.68 10.15 9.37
CA ASN A 5 -3.46 10.13 8.58
C ASN A 5 -3.63 9.14 7.42
N ILE A 6 -3.39 9.61 6.21
CA ILE A 6 -3.43 8.80 4.99
C ILE A 6 -2.03 8.77 4.41
N LEU A 7 -1.54 7.60 4.01
CA LEU A 7 -0.33 7.46 3.20
C LEU A 7 -0.74 6.96 1.82
N GLU A 8 -0.27 7.61 0.77
CA GLU A 8 -0.35 7.15 -0.60
C GLU A 8 1.04 6.83 -1.14
N ILE A 9 1.21 5.64 -1.66
CA ILE A 9 2.40 5.15 -2.35
C ILE A 9 2.09 5.18 -3.85
N GLY A 10 2.86 5.96 -4.64
CA GLY A 10 2.57 6.16 -6.05
C GLY A 10 1.62 7.33 -6.31
N THR A 11 2.03 8.53 -5.97
CA THR A 11 1.18 9.73 -6.08
C THR A 11 1.09 10.30 -7.50
N TRP A 12 2.07 10.04 -8.33
CA TRP A 12 2.17 10.52 -9.73
C TRP A 12 1.75 11.98 -9.93
N LYS A 13 0.57 12.22 -10.54
CA LYS A 13 0.03 13.57 -10.81
C LYS A 13 -0.85 14.13 -9.68
N GLY A 14 -1.10 13.37 -8.63
CA GLY A 14 -1.82 13.79 -7.43
C GLY A 14 -3.33 13.93 -7.56
N ALA A 15 -3.96 13.26 -8.52
CA ALA A 15 -5.42 13.31 -8.70
C ALA A 15 -6.16 12.71 -7.49
N SER A 16 -5.71 11.56 -7.00
CA SER A 16 -6.19 10.90 -5.79
C SER A 16 -5.98 11.77 -4.55
N VAL A 17 -4.78 12.35 -4.40
CA VAL A 17 -4.46 13.30 -3.30
C VAL A 17 -5.43 14.48 -3.28
N ALA A 18 -5.73 15.05 -4.44
CA ALA A 18 -6.70 16.15 -4.54
C ALA A 18 -8.09 15.69 -4.07
N SER A 19 -8.51 14.50 -4.47
CA SER A 19 -9.78 13.91 -4.04
C SER A 19 -9.82 13.70 -2.52
N PHE A 20 -8.77 13.10 -1.94
CA PHE A 20 -8.66 12.91 -0.48
C PHE A 20 -8.63 14.24 0.27
N TYR A 21 -7.89 15.23 -0.23
CA TYR A 21 -7.80 16.56 0.34
C TYR A 21 -9.16 17.27 0.43
N HIS A 22 -9.97 17.13 -0.62
CA HIS A 22 -11.31 17.73 -0.66
C HIS A 22 -12.33 16.94 0.14
N TYR A 23 -12.26 15.61 0.13
CA TYR A 23 -13.21 14.77 0.84
C TYR A 23 -12.95 14.72 2.34
N PHE A 24 -11.71 14.47 2.76
CA PHE A 24 -11.32 14.37 4.17
C PHE A 24 -10.78 15.68 4.70
N LYS A 25 -11.66 16.59 5.12
CA LYS A 25 -11.30 17.98 5.52
C LYS A 25 -10.26 18.08 6.64
N LYS A 26 -10.13 17.07 7.49
CA LYS A 26 -9.19 17.02 8.62
C LYS A 26 -8.06 15.98 8.44
N ALA A 27 -7.95 15.35 7.27
CA ALA A 27 -6.86 14.44 7.00
C ALA A 27 -5.52 15.15 6.84
N ILE A 28 -4.45 14.52 7.31
CA ILE A 28 -3.09 14.78 6.85
C ILE A 28 -2.74 13.67 5.87
N ILE A 29 -2.32 14.05 4.68
CA ILE A 29 -2.03 13.15 3.57
C ILE A 29 -0.53 13.15 3.35
N PHE A 30 0.08 11.99 3.47
CA PHE A 30 1.47 11.74 3.15
C PHE A 30 1.52 11.07 1.78
N CYS A 31 2.41 11.55 0.93
CA CYS A 31 2.53 11.12 -0.45
C CYS A 31 3.97 10.74 -0.72
N ILE A 32 4.21 9.51 -1.15
CA ILE A 32 5.53 9.05 -1.58
C ILE A 32 5.48 8.63 -3.04
N ASP A 33 6.48 9.08 -3.81
CA ASP A 33 6.63 8.75 -5.21
C ASP A 33 8.09 8.94 -5.64
N LYS A 34 8.59 8.06 -6.51
CA LYS A 34 9.94 8.18 -7.06
C LYS A 34 10.08 9.38 -8.00
N ASN A 35 9.00 9.79 -8.66
CA ASN A 35 9.00 10.86 -9.67
C ASN A 35 7.70 11.68 -9.67
N TYR A 36 7.21 12.10 -8.51
CA TYR A 36 5.98 12.87 -8.46
C TYR A 36 6.04 14.15 -9.33
N LYS A 37 4.95 14.38 -10.07
CA LYS A 37 4.79 15.55 -10.97
C LYS A 37 3.80 16.57 -10.44
N PHE A 38 3.59 16.58 -9.16
CA PHE A 38 2.54 17.32 -8.51
C PHE A 38 3.13 18.54 -7.78
N GLN A 39 2.52 19.71 -7.98
CA GLN A 39 2.93 20.97 -7.35
C GLN A 39 1.79 21.59 -6.54
N PHE A 40 1.40 20.93 -5.47
CA PHE A 40 0.38 21.45 -4.56
C PHE A 40 0.97 21.67 -3.17
N LYS A 41 0.84 22.89 -2.64
CA LYS A 41 1.34 23.24 -1.30
C LYS A 41 0.18 23.36 -0.33
N SER A 42 0.24 22.59 0.75
CA SER A 42 -0.74 22.63 1.84
C SER A 42 -0.12 22.15 3.14
N ASN A 43 -0.62 22.67 4.27
CA ASN A 43 -0.23 22.18 5.60
C ASN A 43 -0.65 20.71 5.80
N ARG A 44 -1.68 20.25 5.08
CA ARG A 44 -2.27 18.92 5.20
C ARG A 44 -1.72 17.91 4.19
N VAL A 45 -0.87 18.31 3.25
CA VAL A 45 -0.28 17.42 2.26
C VAL A 45 1.24 17.47 2.37
N LYS A 46 1.87 16.31 2.56
CA LYS A 46 3.30 16.13 2.75
C LYS A 46 3.85 15.23 1.66
N PHE A 47 4.72 15.78 0.82
CA PHE A 47 5.36 15.05 -0.27
C PHE A 47 6.77 14.62 0.07
N PHE A 48 7.08 13.37 -0.28
CA PHE A 48 8.43 12.84 -0.19
C PHE A 48 8.81 12.17 -1.52
N LYS A 49 9.98 12.50 -2.02
CA LYS A 49 10.58 11.71 -3.06
C LYS A 49 11.09 10.42 -2.41
N CYS A 50 10.46 9.31 -2.74
CA CYS A 50 10.82 8.00 -2.20
C CYS A 50 10.53 6.94 -3.25
N ASP A 51 11.59 6.29 -3.69
CA ASP A 51 11.51 5.07 -4.48
C ASP A 51 11.45 3.88 -3.51
N THR A 52 10.29 3.24 -3.43
CA THR A 52 10.09 2.15 -2.47
C THR A 52 10.90 0.89 -2.80
N GLU A 53 11.51 0.78 -3.98
CA GLU A 53 12.48 -0.25 -4.30
C GLU A 53 13.84 -0.03 -3.58
N LYS A 54 14.13 1.21 -3.18
CA LYS A 54 15.39 1.59 -2.53
C LYS A 54 15.27 1.67 -1.02
N LEU A 55 15.89 0.74 -0.32
CA LEU A 55 15.81 0.64 1.14
C LEU A 55 16.28 1.90 1.87
N ASN A 56 17.29 2.59 1.35
CA ASN A 56 17.77 3.84 1.94
C ASN A 56 16.71 4.96 1.87
N GLU A 57 15.99 5.10 0.74
CA GLU A 57 14.94 6.11 0.61
C GLU A 57 13.73 5.77 1.52
N VAL A 58 13.38 4.48 1.65
CA VAL A 58 12.37 4.02 2.62
C VAL A 58 12.82 4.28 4.07
N TYR A 59 14.10 4.07 4.37
CA TYR A 59 14.66 4.37 5.69
C TYR A 59 14.57 5.87 6.02
N ASP A 60 14.94 6.74 5.08
CA ASP A 60 14.83 8.19 5.25
C ASP A 60 13.39 8.64 5.49
N PHE A 61 12.43 8.07 4.76
CA PHE A 61 11.01 8.33 5.01
C PHE A 61 10.57 7.86 6.39
N ASN A 62 11.01 6.68 6.84
CA ASN A 62 10.70 6.18 8.18
C ASN A 62 11.27 7.07 9.28
N ASN A 63 12.52 7.53 9.14
CA ASN A 63 13.15 8.47 10.08
C ASN A 63 12.34 9.77 10.18
N TYR A 64 11.91 10.31 9.03
CA TYR A 64 11.04 11.48 9.05
C TYR A 64 9.74 11.23 9.83
N LEU A 65 9.10 10.07 9.65
CA LEU A 65 7.89 9.73 10.40
C LEU A 65 8.16 9.68 11.91
N GLU A 66 9.26 9.07 12.32
CA GLU A 66 9.67 8.95 13.73
C GLU A 66 9.96 10.31 14.36
N GLU A 67 10.77 11.14 13.70
CA GLU A 67 11.09 12.51 14.15
C GLU A 67 9.84 13.38 14.33
N ASN A 68 8.83 13.18 13.47
CA ASN A 68 7.57 13.89 13.54
C ASN A 68 6.50 13.19 14.37
N LYS A 69 6.84 12.09 15.05
CA LYS A 69 5.94 11.29 15.91
C LYS A 69 4.69 10.77 15.17
N ILE A 70 4.87 10.40 13.90
CA ILE A 70 3.84 9.79 13.06
C ILE A 70 3.98 8.27 13.19
N ASN A 71 3.33 7.68 14.15
CA ASN A 71 3.47 6.24 14.43
C ASN A 71 2.60 5.36 13.53
N TYR A 72 1.42 5.86 13.13
CA TYR A 72 0.43 5.07 12.42
C TYR A 72 -0.35 5.88 11.40
N PHE A 73 -0.88 5.16 10.41
CA PHE A 73 -1.83 5.64 9.42
C PHE A 73 -3.20 4.99 9.62
N ASP A 74 -4.27 5.76 9.39
CA ASP A 74 -5.64 5.26 9.32
C ASP A 74 -5.87 4.46 8.04
N VAL A 75 -5.25 4.92 6.95
CA VAL A 75 -5.30 4.29 5.63
C VAL A 75 -3.93 4.39 4.97
N ILE A 76 -3.47 3.29 4.39
CA ILE A 76 -2.36 3.28 3.43
C ILE A 76 -2.92 2.77 2.10
N ILE A 77 -2.61 3.49 1.02
CA ILE A 77 -3.01 3.15 -0.34
C ILE A 77 -1.74 2.90 -1.14
N ASP A 78 -1.61 1.71 -1.68
CA ASP A 78 -0.55 1.33 -2.61
C ASP A 78 -1.11 1.37 -4.04
N ASP A 79 -0.80 2.46 -4.73
CA ASP A 79 -1.11 2.74 -6.14
C ASP A 79 0.21 3.00 -6.89
N GLY A 80 1.23 2.18 -6.58
CA GLY A 80 2.59 2.34 -7.06
C GLY A 80 2.85 1.76 -8.44
N SER A 81 3.85 0.88 -8.55
CA SER A 81 4.28 0.30 -9.83
C SER A 81 3.36 -0.81 -10.34
N HIS A 82 2.52 -1.37 -9.51
CA HIS A 82 1.67 -2.55 -9.74
C HIS A 82 2.43 -3.84 -10.10
N ASN A 83 3.75 -3.84 -9.92
CA ASN A 83 4.59 -5.03 -10.09
C ASN A 83 4.40 -5.98 -8.91
N TYR A 84 4.46 -7.28 -9.18
CA TYR A 84 4.31 -8.32 -8.16
C TYR A 84 5.24 -8.11 -6.95
N GLN A 85 6.53 -7.89 -7.21
CA GLN A 85 7.53 -7.73 -6.14
C GLN A 85 7.31 -6.46 -5.32
N ASP A 86 6.99 -5.35 -5.99
CA ASP A 86 6.81 -4.05 -5.33
C ASP A 86 5.57 -4.05 -4.44
N ILE A 87 4.46 -4.63 -4.91
CA ILE A 87 3.23 -4.80 -4.11
C ILE A 87 3.53 -5.55 -2.81
N LEU A 88 4.21 -6.69 -2.89
CA LEU A 88 4.50 -7.49 -1.70
C LEU A 88 5.54 -6.84 -0.78
N ASN A 89 6.57 -6.19 -1.35
CA ASN A 89 7.55 -5.44 -0.59
C ASN A 89 6.91 -4.26 0.16
N ASN A 90 6.05 -3.49 -0.51
CA ASN A 90 5.33 -2.39 0.10
C ASN A 90 4.39 -2.88 1.21
N PHE A 91 3.66 -3.96 0.97
CA PHE A 91 2.80 -4.57 1.97
C PHE A 91 3.61 -4.98 3.22
N GLN A 92 4.73 -5.69 3.06
CA GLN A 92 5.58 -6.10 4.17
C GLN A 92 6.14 -4.89 4.94
N ARG A 93 6.58 -3.84 4.24
CA ARG A 93 7.23 -2.67 4.84
C ARG A 93 6.26 -1.75 5.57
N PHE A 94 5.05 -1.57 5.04
CA PHE A 94 4.14 -0.53 5.51
C PHE A 94 2.92 -1.06 6.28
N PHE A 95 2.53 -2.33 6.16
CA PHE A 95 1.34 -2.85 6.82
C PHE A 95 1.39 -2.74 8.35
N LYS A 96 2.58 -2.89 8.95
CA LYS A 96 2.77 -2.71 10.41
C LYS A 96 2.41 -1.29 10.86
N LYS A 97 2.52 -0.30 9.96
CA LYS A 97 2.18 1.12 10.23
C LYS A 97 0.67 1.42 10.15
N ILE A 98 -0.16 0.47 9.79
CA ILE A 98 -1.62 0.62 9.90
C ILE A 98 -2.00 0.50 11.38
N LYS A 99 -2.82 1.44 11.85
CA LYS A 99 -3.39 1.37 13.19
C LYS A 99 -4.49 0.32 13.29
N SER A 100 -4.87 -0.07 14.50
CA SER A 100 -6.06 -0.90 14.75
C SER A 100 -7.31 -0.25 14.15
N GLY A 101 -8.12 -1.04 13.44
CA GLY A 101 -9.31 -0.61 12.69
C GLY A 101 -9.02 0.08 11.35
N GLY A 102 -7.75 0.30 11.00
CA GLY A 102 -7.34 0.94 9.75
C GLY A 102 -7.29 -0.02 8.56
N TYR A 103 -6.98 0.51 7.38
CA TYR A 103 -6.97 -0.21 6.12
C TYR A 103 -5.65 -0.05 5.36
N TYR A 104 -5.14 -1.17 4.84
CA TYR A 104 -4.16 -1.20 3.76
C TYR A 104 -4.91 -1.53 2.46
N ILE A 105 -4.77 -0.68 1.46
CA ILE A 105 -5.48 -0.79 0.18
C ILE A 105 -4.44 -0.96 -0.90
N ILE A 106 -4.63 -1.94 -1.80
CA ILE A 106 -3.78 -2.12 -2.98
C ILE A 106 -4.65 -1.94 -4.20
N GLU A 107 -4.30 -0.94 -5.02
CA GLU A 107 -4.94 -0.72 -6.31
C GLU A 107 -4.25 -1.55 -7.40
N ASP A 108 -5.04 -1.98 -8.37
CA ASP A 108 -4.59 -2.70 -9.57
C ASP A 108 -3.69 -3.91 -9.29
N PHE A 109 -3.91 -4.59 -8.15
CA PHE A 109 -3.07 -5.68 -7.64
C PHE A 109 -2.97 -6.91 -8.56
N ARG A 110 -3.78 -6.97 -9.63
CA ARG A 110 -3.72 -8.02 -10.67
C ARG A 110 -3.01 -7.59 -11.96
N HIS A 111 -2.49 -6.37 -12.05
CA HIS A 111 -1.82 -5.89 -13.27
C HIS A 111 -0.67 -6.80 -13.69
N HIS A 112 0.14 -7.29 -12.76
CA HIS A 112 1.22 -8.23 -13.03
C HIS A 112 0.79 -9.49 -13.80
N LYS A 113 -0.51 -9.80 -13.81
CA LYS A 113 -1.10 -11.00 -14.38
C LYS A 113 -1.89 -10.76 -15.66
N ILE A 114 -2.57 -9.63 -15.76
CA ILE A 114 -3.58 -9.39 -16.80
C ILE A 114 -3.32 -8.15 -17.65
N HIS A 115 -2.59 -7.15 -17.14
CA HIS A 115 -2.33 -5.94 -17.91
C HIS A 115 -1.19 -6.17 -18.91
N PRO A 116 -1.33 -5.78 -20.21
CA PRO A 116 -0.35 -6.09 -21.26
C PRO A 116 1.10 -5.68 -20.94
N ASN A 117 1.30 -4.60 -20.16
CA ASN A 117 2.61 -4.11 -19.80
C ASN A 117 3.26 -4.88 -18.63
N TYR A 118 2.51 -5.70 -17.89
CA TYR A 118 2.97 -6.36 -16.66
C TYR A 118 2.76 -7.88 -16.69
N VAL A 119 2.20 -8.41 -17.78
CA VAL A 119 2.00 -9.87 -17.93
C VAL A 119 3.34 -10.60 -17.76
N ASN A 120 3.33 -11.66 -16.95
CA ASN A 120 4.50 -12.47 -16.59
C ASN A 120 5.50 -11.81 -15.63
N ASP A 121 5.12 -10.74 -14.94
CA ASP A 121 5.96 -10.07 -13.94
C ASP A 121 6.07 -10.85 -12.60
N THR A 122 5.30 -11.92 -12.45
CA THR A 122 5.38 -12.82 -11.29
C THR A 122 6.60 -13.74 -11.42
N PRO A 123 7.53 -13.75 -10.43
CA PRO A 123 8.69 -14.63 -10.50
C PRO A 123 8.30 -16.10 -10.58
N SER A 124 9.06 -16.89 -11.36
CA SER A 124 8.89 -18.34 -11.44
C SER A 124 8.98 -18.95 -10.03
N ASN A 125 8.08 -19.89 -9.72
CA ASN A 125 7.92 -20.52 -8.39
C ASN A 125 7.30 -19.66 -7.29
N SER A 126 6.75 -18.49 -7.61
CA SER A 126 5.95 -17.70 -6.66
C SER A 126 4.46 -18.03 -6.84
N ILE A 127 3.72 -18.00 -5.73
CA ILE A 127 2.25 -18.08 -5.78
C ILE A 127 1.66 -16.71 -6.14
N ASP A 128 0.51 -16.74 -6.78
CA ASP A 128 -0.19 -15.51 -7.20
C ASP A 128 -0.65 -14.65 -6.02
N ILE A 129 -0.77 -13.33 -6.19
CA ILE A 129 -1.26 -12.41 -5.14
C ILE A 129 -2.67 -12.80 -4.69
N ASP A 130 -3.55 -13.24 -5.59
CA ASP A 130 -4.88 -13.73 -5.21
C ASP A 130 -4.79 -14.90 -4.23
N GLU A 131 -3.87 -15.85 -4.47
CA GLU A 131 -3.63 -16.99 -3.59
C GLU A 131 -3.02 -16.57 -2.26
N ILE A 132 -2.10 -15.61 -2.26
CA ILE A 132 -1.56 -14.98 -1.05
C ILE A 132 -2.70 -14.40 -0.20
N LEU A 133 -3.59 -13.61 -0.80
CA LEU A 133 -4.72 -13.00 -0.10
C LEU A 133 -5.68 -14.04 0.49
N ILE A 134 -5.93 -15.13 -0.24
CA ILE A 134 -6.75 -16.26 0.23
C ILE A 134 -6.08 -16.92 1.44
N ASN A 135 -4.79 -17.22 1.36
CA ASN A 135 -4.05 -17.87 2.45
C ASN A 135 -3.98 -16.98 3.70
N LEU A 136 -3.73 -15.66 3.52
CA LEU A 136 -3.78 -14.71 4.63
C LEU A 136 -5.16 -14.69 5.31
N ASN A 137 -6.24 -14.73 4.53
CA ASN A 137 -7.59 -14.75 5.07
C ASN A 137 -7.94 -16.05 5.80
N LYS A 138 -7.41 -17.19 5.32
CA LYS A 138 -7.56 -18.50 5.95
C LYS A 138 -6.58 -18.75 7.10
N LYS A 139 -5.55 -17.91 7.26
CA LYS A 139 -4.44 -18.07 8.20
C LYS A 139 -3.61 -19.31 7.91
N GLU A 140 -3.38 -19.60 6.65
CA GLU A 140 -2.58 -20.72 6.16
C GLU A 140 -1.21 -20.22 5.70
N LEU A 141 -0.13 -20.84 6.17
CA LEU A 141 1.23 -20.51 5.72
C LEU A 141 1.41 -20.85 4.24
N PHE A 142 2.14 -20.01 3.56
CA PHE A 142 2.47 -20.19 2.15
C PHE A 142 3.93 -19.90 1.85
N LYS A 143 4.43 -20.45 0.76
CA LYS A 143 5.80 -20.19 0.31
C LYS A 143 5.89 -18.83 -0.37
N SER A 144 6.74 -17.95 0.14
CA SER A 144 7.04 -16.66 -0.47
C SER A 144 8.51 -16.32 -0.24
N THR A 145 9.13 -15.67 -1.21
CA THR A 145 10.51 -15.16 -1.12
C THR A 145 10.55 -13.74 -0.52
N ILE A 146 9.39 -13.10 -0.36
CA ILE A 146 9.25 -11.72 0.13
C ILE A 146 8.57 -11.71 1.50
N LEU A 147 7.38 -12.31 1.61
CA LEU A 147 6.64 -12.36 2.86
C LEU A 147 7.12 -13.55 3.69
N ASP A 148 8.03 -13.30 4.62
CA ASP A 148 8.55 -14.33 5.51
C ASP A 148 7.50 -14.88 6.50
N HIS A 149 7.79 -16.00 7.15
CA HIS A 149 6.86 -16.65 8.07
C HIS A 149 6.54 -15.77 9.30
N GLU A 150 7.47 -14.94 9.75
CA GLU A 150 7.24 -14.02 10.86
C GLU A 150 6.17 -13.00 10.48
N PHE A 151 6.28 -12.39 9.30
CA PHE A 151 5.32 -11.44 8.80
C PHE A 151 3.95 -12.10 8.50
N GLN A 152 3.94 -13.32 7.95
CA GLN A 152 2.70 -14.07 7.74
C GLN A 152 1.97 -14.34 9.06
N ASN A 153 2.67 -14.82 10.09
CA ASN A 153 2.09 -15.03 11.42
C ASN A 153 1.57 -13.72 12.02
N TYR A 154 2.32 -12.62 11.91
CA TYR A 154 1.84 -11.30 12.30
C TYR A 154 0.53 -10.94 11.59
N CYS A 155 0.45 -11.15 10.28
CA CYS A 155 -0.78 -10.92 9.51
C CYS A 155 -1.95 -11.76 10.02
N PHE A 156 -1.75 -13.04 10.34
CA PHE A 156 -2.79 -13.94 10.88
C PHE A 156 -3.36 -13.42 12.20
N ASP A 157 -2.52 -12.81 13.02
CA ASP A 157 -2.95 -12.27 14.31
C ASP A 157 -3.73 -10.97 14.15
N VAL A 158 -3.35 -10.10 13.21
CA VAL A 158 -3.86 -8.74 13.16
C VAL A 158 -4.85 -8.45 12.03
N ILE A 159 -4.91 -9.26 10.98
CA ILE A 159 -5.91 -9.05 9.92
C ILE A 159 -7.28 -9.49 10.42
N SER A 160 -8.26 -8.60 10.26
CA SER A 160 -9.67 -8.89 10.58
C SER A 160 -10.47 -9.27 9.34
N ASN A 161 -10.14 -8.70 8.18
CA ASN A 161 -10.91 -8.90 6.96
C ASN A 161 -10.09 -8.55 5.71
N ILE A 162 -10.31 -9.30 4.63
CA ILE A 162 -9.77 -9.00 3.30
C ILE A 162 -10.95 -9.03 2.32
N LYS A 163 -11.11 -7.93 1.56
CA LYS A 163 -12.15 -7.82 0.53
C LYS A 163 -11.56 -7.33 -0.77
N THR A 164 -11.86 -8.02 -1.85
CA THR A 164 -11.48 -7.62 -3.21
C THR A 164 -12.68 -7.10 -3.97
N HIS A 165 -12.45 -6.09 -4.82
CA HIS A 165 -13.45 -5.53 -5.70
C HIS A 165 -12.88 -5.39 -7.11
N LYS A 166 -13.71 -5.65 -8.10
CA LYS A 166 -13.44 -5.34 -9.50
C LYS A 166 -13.96 -3.94 -9.80
N GLY A 167 -13.12 -3.08 -10.37
CA GLY A 167 -13.51 -1.77 -10.85
C GLY A 167 -14.31 -1.84 -12.18
N ILE A 168 -14.62 -0.68 -12.73
CA ILE A 168 -15.38 -0.57 -14.00
C ILE A 168 -14.49 -0.98 -15.18
N GLN A 169 -13.20 -0.63 -15.14
CA GLN A 169 -12.25 -0.99 -16.20
C GLN A 169 -11.85 -2.46 -16.10
N GLU A 170 -11.55 -3.07 -17.23
CA GLU A 170 -11.20 -4.49 -17.34
C GLU A 170 -10.08 -4.92 -16.41
N PHE A 171 -9.06 -4.08 -16.26
CA PHE A 171 -7.86 -4.37 -15.49
C PHE A 171 -7.89 -3.81 -14.06
N SER A 172 -8.94 -3.09 -13.69
CA SER A 172 -9.03 -2.45 -12.37
C SER A 172 -9.51 -3.42 -11.30
N PHE A 173 -8.63 -3.74 -10.37
CA PHE A 173 -8.92 -4.56 -9.19
C PHE A 173 -8.31 -3.91 -7.95
N ILE A 174 -9.10 -3.82 -6.90
CA ILE A 174 -8.67 -3.23 -5.64
C ILE A 174 -8.91 -4.21 -4.48
N VAL A 175 -7.99 -4.27 -3.55
CA VAL A 175 -8.15 -5.04 -2.31
C VAL A 175 -8.06 -4.16 -1.09
N PHE A 176 -8.94 -4.40 -0.13
CA PHE A 176 -8.96 -3.77 1.19
C PHE A 176 -8.56 -4.80 2.23
N ILE A 177 -7.47 -4.55 2.96
CA ILE A 177 -6.98 -5.38 4.06
C ILE A 177 -7.18 -4.59 5.34
N GLN A 178 -8.10 -5.04 6.18
CA GLN A 178 -8.41 -4.38 7.45
C GLN A 178 -7.61 -4.99 8.60
N LYS A 179 -6.96 -4.12 9.38
CA LYS A 179 -6.32 -4.50 10.64
C LYS A 179 -7.33 -4.47 11.78
N LYS A 180 -7.26 -5.46 12.72
CA LYS A 180 -8.05 -5.49 13.97
C LYS A 180 -7.81 -4.27 14.83
#